data_3a02d23a271a69d8f9d22871fb4fe811
#
_entry.id   3a02d23a271a69d8f9d22871fb4fe811
#
_cell.length_a   1.000
_cell.length_b   1.000
_cell.length_c   1.000
_cell.angle_alpha   90.00
_cell.angle_beta   90.00
_cell.angle_gamma   90.00
#
_symmetry.space_group_name_H-M   'P 1'
#
loop_
_entity.id
_entity.type
_entity.pdbx_description
1 polymer ?
#
loop_
_entity_poly.entity_id
_entity_poly.type
_entity_poly.pdbx_seq_one_letter_code
_entity_poly.pdbx_strand_id
1 'polypeptide(L)'
;YLNNAGMTEDDIEFMAMGIPDAQAALAGGSVDAALLAGPTAYNMEKDGFYIVTDGEGLTEATIVTATSEKFYEEHPELVKAFLTAQKQVLDEMDADHAAAVSATAKATGLEEAAVEEMYGLYDFDMEIKDSDIEAMEKTEKFMEDTGMIENPVDVASLILDVE
;
A
#
# COMPACT_ATOMS: atom_id res chain seq x y z
N TYR A 1 16.73 -0.73 -1.90
CA TYR A 1 17.46 0.08 -0.93
C TYR A 1 18.88 -0.45 -0.70
N LEU A 2 19.04 -1.70 -0.32
CA LEU A 2 20.36 -2.32 -0.04
C LEU A 2 21.34 -2.15 -1.20
N ASN A 3 20.89 -2.41 -2.43
CA ASN A 3 21.73 -2.25 -3.64
C ASN A 3 22.25 -0.82 -3.80
N ASN A 4 21.47 0.19 -3.47
CA ASN A 4 21.88 1.61 -3.52
C ASN A 4 22.95 1.92 -2.47
N ALA A 5 22.99 1.14 -1.38
CA ALA A 5 24.01 1.24 -0.34
C ALA A 5 25.23 0.32 -0.60
N GLY A 6 25.23 -0.40 -1.73
CA GLY A 6 26.27 -1.37 -2.06
C GLY A 6 26.19 -2.66 -1.24
N MET A 7 25.03 -2.94 -0.66
CA MET A 7 24.73 -4.13 0.13
C MET A 7 23.82 -5.09 -0.64
N THR A 8 23.76 -6.32 -0.17
CA THR A 8 22.91 -7.39 -0.69
C THR A 8 22.05 -7.99 0.43
N GLU A 9 21.18 -8.93 0.12
CA GLU A 9 20.41 -9.67 1.12
C GLU A 9 21.32 -10.48 2.08
N ASP A 10 22.49 -10.91 1.63
CA ASP A 10 23.45 -11.64 2.47
C ASP A 10 24.08 -10.78 3.57
N ASP A 11 23.96 -9.46 3.48
CA ASP A 11 24.48 -8.51 4.47
C ASP A 11 23.49 -8.24 5.62
N ILE A 12 22.28 -8.82 5.56
CA ILE A 12 21.25 -8.67 6.57
C ILE A 12 20.65 -10.02 6.97
N GLU A 13 20.09 -10.12 8.16
CA GLU A 13 19.23 -11.22 8.56
C GLU A 13 17.77 -10.83 8.33
N PHE A 14 17.24 -11.21 7.16
CA PHE A 14 15.86 -10.88 6.80
C PHE A 14 14.86 -11.84 7.45
N MET A 15 13.88 -11.29 8.14
CA MET A 15 12.78 -12.04 8.78
C MET A 15 11.44 -11.61 8.21
N ALA A 16 10.74 -12.53 7.51
CA ALA A 16 9.39 -12.28 7.03
C ALA A 16 8.36 -12.45 8.16
N MET A 17 7.65 -11.36 8.48
CA MET A 17 6.60 -11.37 9.51
C MET A 17 5.50 -10.36 9.19
N GLY A 18 4.33 -10.52 9.81
CA GLY A 18 3.25 -9.55 9.68
C GLY A 18 3.57 -8.21 10.36
N ILE A 19 2.91 -7.12 9.93
CA ILE A 19 3.12 -5.77 10.47
C ILE A 19 3.01 -5.71 12.00
N PRO A 20 2.01 -6.34 12.66
CA PRO A 20 1.92 -6.32 14.12
C PRO A 20 3.12 -6.98 14.82
N ASP A 21 3.60 -8.11 14.27
CA ASP A 21 4.76 -8.82 14.81
C ASP A 21 6.05 -8.03 14.57
N ALA A 22 6.20 -7.42 13.40
CA ALA A 22 7.32 -6.55 13.06
C ALA A 22 7.39 -5.33 13.99
N GLN A 23 6.24 -4.70 14.30
CA GLN A 23 6.16 -3.63 15.27
C GLN A 23 6.61 -4.08 16.66
N ALA A 24 6.09 -5.22 17.12
CA ALA A 24 6.44 -5.75 18.45
C ALA A 24 7.93 -6.12 18.54
N ALA A 25 8.48 -6.72 17.46
CA ALA A 25 9.89 -7.08 17.37
C ALA A 25 10.81 -5.84 17.42
N LEU A 26 10.46 -4.78 16.66
CA LEU A 26 11.19 -3.51 16.68
C LEU A 26 11.10 -2.82 18.04
N ALA A 27 9.90 -2.70 18.62
CA ALA A 27 9.69 -2.10 19.93
C ALA A 27 10.41 -2.88 21.04
N GLY A 28 10.48 -4.20 20.93
CA GLY A 28 11.18 -5.09 21.87
C GLY A 28 12.69 -5.18 21.66
N GLY A 29 13.23 -4.58 20.58
CA GLY A 29 14.65 -4.63 20.24
C GLY A 29 15.11 -6.00 19.74
N SER A 30 14.20 -6.82 19.22
CA SER A 30 14.53 -8.12 18.61
C SER A 30 14.97 -8.00 17.16
N VAL A 31 14.65 -6.88 16.53
CA VAL A 31 15.12 -6.48 15.19
C VAL A 31 15.61 -5.03 15.24
N ASP A 32 16.57 -4.69 14.39
CA ASP A 32 17.16 -3.35 14.32
C ASP A 32 16.36 -2.40 13.45
N ALA A 33 15.62 -2.93 12.47
CA ALA A 33 14.73 -2.20 11.57
C ALA A 33 13.52 -3.05 11.19
N ALA A 34 12.42 -2.40 10.83
CA ALA A 34 11.20 -3.06 10.37
C ALA A 34 10.53 -2.27 9.25
N LEU A 35 9.90 -2.98 8.31
CA LEU A 35 9.01 -2.38 7.34
C LEU A 35 7.62 -2.25 7.97
N LEU A 36 7.17 -1.03 8.14
CA LEU A 36 5.87 -0.70 8.73
C LEU A 36 5.10 0.23 7.79
N ALA A 37 3.78 0.28 7.95
CA ALA A 37 2.94 1.13 7.11
C ALA A 37 1.75 1.69 7.92
N GLY A 38 1.16 2.76 7.40
CA GLY A 38 -0.06 3.37 7.93
C GLY A 38 0.04 3.77 9.39
N PRO A 39 -1.04 3.58 10.18
CA PRO A 39 -1.09 3.96 11.60
C PRO A 39 0.04 3.38 12.45
N THR A 40 0.50 2.17 12.10
CA THR A 40 1.58 1.51 12.85
C THR A 40 2.90 2.25 12.69
N ALA A 41 3.27 2.63 11.46
CA ALA A 41 4.48 3.42 11.22
C ALA A 41 4.40 4.79 11.91
N TYR A 42 3.27 5.46 11.77
CA TYR A 42 3.02 6.75 12.43
C TYR A 42 3.20 6.69 13.95
N ASN A 43 2.61 5.70 14.62
CA ASN A 43 2.72 5.56 16.07
C ASN A 43 4.15 5.28 16.50
N MET A 44 4.88 4.42 15.79
CA MET A 44 6.28 4.14 16.10
C MET A 44 7.17 5.39 15.99
N GLU A 45 6.93 6.25 15.00
CA GLU A 45 7.63 7.52 14.88
C GLU A 45 7.34 8.44 16.09
N LYS A 46 6.08 8.53 16.53
CA LYS A 46 5.70 9.28 17.75
C LYS A 46 6.32 8.70 19.03
N ASP A 47 6.55 7.39 19.05
CA ASP A 47 7.24 6.70 20.16
C ASP A 47 8.77 6.87 20.15
N GLY A 48 9.30 7.63 19.17
CA GLY A 48 10.72 8.02 19.13
C GLY A 48 11.58 7.18 18.19
N PHE A 49 10.97 6.30 17.41
CA PHE A 49 11.64 5.67 16.28
C PHE A 49 11.73 6.65 15.10
N TYR A 50 12.63 6.43 14.16
CA TYR A 50 12.81 7.30 13.02
C TYR A 50 12.78 6.53 11.71
N ILE A 51 12.30 7.20 10.65
CA ILE A 51 12.25 6.63 9.31
C ILE A 51 13.66 6.57 8.74
N VAL A 52 14.11 5.39 8.36
CA VAL A 52 15.38 5.19 7.64
C VAL A 52 15.20 5.50 6.15
N THR A 53 14.07 5.07 5.60
CA THR A 53 13.66 5.33 4.22
C THR A 53 12.15 5.12 4.11
N ASP A 54 11.49 5.90 3.29
CA ASP A 54 10.08 5.77 2.94
C ASP A 54 9.85 5.09 1.58
N GLY A 55 10.92 4.73 0.90
CA GLY A 55 10.87 4.12 -0.42
C GLY A 55 10.75 5.12 -1.58
N GLU A 56 10.73 6.44 -1.31
CA GLU A 56 10.68 7.48 -2.34
C GLU A 56 11.81 7.27 -3.39
N GLY A 57 11.44 7.28 -4.67
CA GLY A 57 12.37 7.03 -5.78
C GLY A 57 12.83 5.57 -5.96
N LEU A 58 12.39 4.66 -5.10
CA LEU A 58 12.72 3.23 -5.20
C LEU A 58 11.53 2.40 -5.68
N THR A 59 10.37 2.63 -5.09
CA THR A 59 9.14 1.93 -5.43
C THR A 59 7.95 2.87 -5.27
N GLU A 60 6.90 2.59 -6.02
CA GLU A 60 5.60 3.24 -5.86
C GLU A 60 4.63 2.23 -5.24
N ALA A 61 3.95 2.63 -4.18
CA ALA A 61 2.98 1.79 -3.50
C ALA A 61 1.61 1.92 -4.16
N THR A 62 1.38 1.19 -5.23
CA THR A 62 0.08 1.14 -5.90
C THR A 62 -0.84 0.14 -5.18
N ILE A 63 -1.97 0.63 -4.66
CA ILE A 63 -2.98 -0.20 -4.01
C ILE A 63 -4.12 -0.40 -4.99
N VAL A 64 -4.40 -1.66 -5.32
CA VAL A 64 -5.44 -2.02 -6.30
C VAL A 64 -6.52 -2.91 -5.67
N THR A 65 -7.73 -2.81 -6.20
CA THR A 65 -8.78 -3.81 -5.97
C THR A 65 -8.67 -4.88 -7.05
N ALA A 66 -8.50 -6.14 -6.65
CA ALA A 66 -8.40 -7.26 -7.58
C ALA A 66 -9.60 -8.20 -7.47
N THR A 67 -9.98 -8.78 -8.58
CA THR A 67 -10.98 -9.85 -8.65
C THR A 67 -10.48 -10.98 -9.55
N SER A 68 -11.03 -12.18 -9.42
CA SER A 68 -10.74 -13.25 -10.39
C SER A 68 -11.57 -13.06 -11.65
N GLU A 69 -11.00 -13.45 -12.81
CA GLU A 69 -11.71 -13.48 -14.09
C GLU A 69 -13.05 -14.21 -13.96
N LYS A 70 -13.02 -15.42 -13.37
CA LYS A 70 -14.21 -16.20 -13.13
C LYS A 70 -15.29 -15.46 -12.34
N PHE A 71 -14.93 -14.76 -11.26
CA PHE A 71 -15.90 -14.00 -10.47
C PHE A 71 -16.50 -12.84 -11.27
N TYR A 72 -15.67 -12.16 -12.05
CA TYR A 72 -16.15 -11.08 -12.92
C TYR A 72 -17.08 -11.59 -14.01
N GLU A 73 -16.76 -12.72 -14.67
CA GLU A 73 -17.63 -13.32 -15.68
C GLU A 73 -18.98 -13.77 -15.13
N GLU A 74 -19.00 -14.34 -13.90
CA GLU A 74 -20.22 -14.82 -13.26
C GLU A 74 -21.04 -13.70 -12.60
N HIS A 75 -20.38 -12.59 -12.18
CA HIS A 75 -21.00 -11.53 -11.37
C HIS A 75 -20.53 -10.12 -11.74
N PRO A 76 -20.58 -9.71 -13.01
CA PRO A 76 -20.11 -8.37 -13.42
C PRO A 76 -20.87 -7.24 -12.70
N GLU A 77 -22.17 -7.47 -12.40
CA GLU A 77 -22.99 -6.50 -11.68
C GLU A 77 -22.51 -6.25 -10.25
N LEU A 78 -21.91 -7.25 -9.59
CA LEU A 78 -21.37 -7.09 -8.22
C LEU A 78 -20.06 -6.29 -8.24
N VAL A 79 -19.20 -6.51 -9.23
CA VAL A 79 -17.98 -5.74 -9.40
C VAL A 79 -18.32 -4.28 -9.68
N LYS A 80 -19.26 -4.00 -10.59
CA LYS A 80 -19.75 -2.66 -10.88
C LYS A 80 -20.38 -2.00 -9.65
N ALA A 81 -21.18 -2.72 -8.88
CA ALA A 81 -21.79 -2.20 -7.66
C ALA A 81 -20.73 -1.85 -6.61
N PHE A 82 -19.69 -2.67 -6.47
CA PHE A 82 -18.57 -2.39 -5.56
C PHE A 82 -17.84 -1.10 -5.94
N LEU A 83 -17.44 -0.95 -7.21
CA LEU A 83 -16.77 0.26 -7.69
C LEU A 83 -17.66 1.50 -7.57
N THR A 84 -18.96 1.36 -7.82
CA THR A 84 -19.93 2.45 -7.62
C THR A 84 -19.99 2.88 -6.15
N ALA A 85 -20.05 1.92 -5.23
CA ALA A 85 -20.07 2.22 -3.80
C ALA A 85 -18.74 2.86 -3.34
N GLN A 86 -17.60 2.38 -3.84
CA GLN A 86 -16.29 2.97 -3.56
C GLN A 86 -16.25 4.43 -4.04
N LYS A 87 -16.67 4.68 -5.28
CA LYS A 87 -16.75 6.05 -5.80
C LYS A 87 -17.65 6.97 -4.96
N GLN A 88 -18.80 6.48 -4.51
CA GLN A 88 -19.69 7.26 -3.64
C GLN A 88 -18.99 7.64 -2.33
N VAL A 89 -18.24 6.73 -1.73
CA VAL A 89 -17.48 7.02 -0.50
C VAL A 89 -16.43 8.11 -0.76
N LEU A 90 -15.72 8.05 -1.88
CA LEU A 90 -14.73 9.08 -2.24
C LEU A 90 -15.39 10.44 -2.50
N ASP A 91 -16.51 10.46 -3.23
CA ASP A 91 -17.29 11.68 -3.46
C ASP A 91 -17.78 12.30 -2.13
N GLU A 92 -18.18 11.46 -1.14
CA GLU A 92 -18.56 11.90 0.20
C GLU A 92 -17.37 12.42 1.02
N MET A 93 -16.19 11.77 0.91
CA MET A 93 -14.96 12.23 1.55
C MET A 93 -14.52 13.61 1.03
N ASP A 94 -14.63 13.83 -0.28
CA ASP A 94 -14.32 15.13 -0.90
C ASP A 94 -15.34 16.20 -0.52
N ALA A 95 -16.62 15.84 -0.38
CA ALA A 95 -17.69 16.77 -0.03
C ALA A 95 -17.63 17.21 1.46
N ASP A 96 -17.17 16.33 2.36
CA ASP A 96 -17.05 16.59 3.80
C ASP A 96 -15.76 15.94 4.36
N HIS A 97 -14.64 16.58 4.10
CA HIS A 97 -13.32 16.14 4.57
C HIS A 97 -13.27 15.94 6.09
N ALA A 98 -13.91 16.83 6.86
CA ALA A 98 -13.92 16.71 8.32
C ALA A 98 -14.66 15.46 8.80
N ALA A 99 -15.77 15.10 8.16
CA ALA A 99 -16.48 13.87 8.45
C ALA A 99 -15.65 12.63 8.06
N ALA A 100 -14.94 12.67 6.94
CA ALA A 100 -14.03 11.60 6.51
C ALA A 100 -12.89 11.39 7.52
N VAL A 101 -12.24 12.46 7.96
CA VAL A 101 -11.19 12.42 9.00
C VAL A 101 -11.72 11.83 10.30
N SER A 102 -12.88 12.30 10.77
CA SER A 102 -13.51 11.81 12.01
C SER A 102 -13.89 10.34 11.92
N ALA A 103 -14.45 9.89 10.79
CA ALA A 103 -14.79 8.50 10.56
C ALA A 103 -13.54 7.60 10.54
N THR A 104 -12.49 8.05 9.88
CA THR A 104 -11.20 7.35 9.81
C THR A 104 -10.54 7.26 11.18
N ALA A 105 -10.50 8.36 11.94
CA ALA A 105 -9.98 8.40 13.30
C ALA A 105 -10.68 7.37 14.20
N LYS A 106 -12.01 7.31 14.13
CA LYS A 106 -12.79 6.33 14.86
C LYS A 106 -12.51 4.89 14.44
N ALA A 107 -12.33 4.64 13.15
CA ALA A 107 -12.08 3.30 12.60
C ALA A 107 -10.67 2.78 12.92
N THR A 108 -9.67 3.68 12.94
CA THR A 108 -8.26 3.35 13.15
C THR A 108 -7.81 3.45 14.61
N GLY A 109 -8.60 4.15 15.45
CA GLY A 109 -8.24 4.47 16.83
C GLY A 109 -7.19 5.58 16.96
N LEU A 110 -6.96 6.35 15.89
CA LEU A 110 -6.09 7.51 15.88
C LEU A 110 -6.83 8.78 16.32
N GLU A 111 -6.08 9.78 16.73
CA GLU A 111 -6.59 11.14 16.89
C GLU A 111 -6.82 11.78 15.51
N GLU A 112 -7.84 12.64 15.37
CA GLU A 112 -8.16 13.31 14.09
C GLU A 112 -6.97 14.08 13.52
N ALA A 113 -6.14 14.71 14.37
CA ALA A 113 -4.94 15.40 13.94
C ALA A 113 -3.90 14.46 13.28
N ALA A 114 -3.80 13.22 13.75
CA ALA A 114 -2.92 12.22 13.17
C ALA A 114 -3.43 11.75 11.79
N VAL A 115 -4.76 11.57 11.67
CA VAL A 115 -5.38 11.24 10.38
C VAL A 115 -5.17 12.34 9.38
N GLU A 116 -5.35 13.60 9.78
CA GLU A 116 -5.14 14.78 8.94
C GLU A 116 -3.68 14.86 8.44
N GLU A 117 -2.71 14.61 9.32
CA GLU A 117 -1.28 14.58 8.96
C GLU A 117 -0.98 13.47 7.93
N MET A 118 -1.61 12.32 8.07
CA MET A 118 -1.41 11.17 7.18
C MET A 118 -2.21 11.27 5.88
N TYR A 119 -3.29 12.02 5.84
CA TYR A 119 -4.23 12.06 4.71
C TYR A 119 -3.55 12.43 3.40
N GLY A 120 -2.63 13.40 3.45
CA GLY A 120 -1.86 13.86 2.28
C GLY A 120 -0.82 12.86 1.74
N LEU A 121 -0.60 11.73 2.43
CA LEU A 121 0.29 10.66 1.96
C LEU A 121 -0.41 9.66 1.04
N TYR A 122 -1.74 9.77 0.88
CA TYR A 122 -2.54 8.84 0.09
C TYR A 122 -3.13 9.56 -1.12
N ASP A 123 -3.07 8.90 -2.27
CA ASP A 123 -3.86 9.24 -3.45
C ASP A 123 -5.13 8.39 -3.44
N PHE A 124 -6.29 9.06 -3.45
CA PHE A 124 -7.60 8.43 -3.46
C PHE A 124 -8.23 8.39 -4.85
N ASP A 125 -7.47 8.72 -5.90
CA ASP A 125 -7.94 8.60 -7.28
C ASP A 125 -8.17 7.11 -7.62
N MET A 126 -9.30 6.82 -8.24
CA MET A 126 -9.67 5.46 -8.68
C MET A 126 -9.25 5.20 -10.13
N GLU A 127 -8.81 6.22 -10.85
CA GLU A 127 -8.38 6.07 -12.23
C GLU A 127 -6.99 5.41 -12.28
N ILE A 128 -6.88 4.31 -13.00
CA ILE A 128 -5.59 3.68 -13.29
C ILE A 128 -4.96 4.43 -14.46
N LYS A 129 -3.86 5.11 -14.18
CA LYS A 129 -3.10 5.92 -15.15
C LYS A 129 -1.98 5.09 -15.79
N ASP A 130 -1.46 5.56 -16.91
CA ASP A 130 -0.29 4.93 -17.54
C ASP A 130 0.90 4.85 -16.58
N SER A 131 1.10 5.86 -15.73
CA SER A 131 2.14 5.85 -14.68
C SER A 131 1.98 4.71 -13.67
N ASP A 132 0.74 4.33 -13.32
CA ASP A 132 0.49 3.24 -12.37
C ASP A 132 0.82 1.89 -13.01
N ILE A 133 0.51 1.76 -14.31
CA ILE A 133 0.87 0.56 -15.08
C ILE A 133 2.39 0.44 -15.16
N GLU A 134 3.11 1.52 -15.51
CA GLU A 134 4.58 1.54 -15.54
C GLU A 134 5.19 1.19 -14.16
N ALA A 135 4.60 1.66 -13.07
CA ALA A 135 5.05 1.33 -11.71
C ALA A 135 4.84 -0.16 -11.37
N MET A 136 3.70 -0.73 -11.78
CA MET A 136 3.42 -2.15 -11.62
C MET A 136 4.34 -3.02 -12.48
N GLU A 137 4.62 -2.64 -13.73
CA GLU A 137 5.58 -3.32 -14.61
C GLU A 137 7.01 -3.29 -14.03
N LYS A 138 7.41 -2.17 -13.46
CA LYS A 138 8.71 -2.06 -12.76
C LYS A 138 8.78 -2.99 -11.55
N THR A 139 7.69 -3.11 -10.81
CA THR A 139 7.58 -4.02 -9.67
C THR A 139 7.61 -5.48 -10.12
N GLU A 140 6.85 -5.82 -11.16
CA GLU A 140 6.83 -7.14 -11.77
C GLU A 140 8.24 -7.58 -12.22
N LYS A 141 8.92 -6.69 -12.96
CA LYS A 141 10.30 -6.95 -13.39
C LYS A 141 11.25 -7.15 -12.21
N PHE A 142 11.13 -6.38 -11.14
CA PHE A 142 11.93 -6.57 -9.93
C PHE A 142 11.66 -7.96 -9.32
N MET A 143 10.40 -8.39 -9.26
CA MET A 143 10.03 -9.70 -8.73
C MET A 143 10.58 -10.85 -9.60
N GLU A 144 10.61 -10.68 -10.93
CA GLU A 144 11.24 -11.62 -11.85
C GLU A 144 12.76 -11.68 -11.62
N ASP A 145 13.42 -10.52 -11.63
CA ASP A 145 14.88 -10.41 -11.49
C ASP A 145 15.39 -10.98 -10.14
N THR A 146 14.56 -10.96 -9.11
CA THR A 146 14.85 -11.52 -7.77
C THR A 146 14.35 -12.95 -7.56
N GLY A 147 13.69 -13.54 -8.56
CA GLY A 147 13.16 -14.90 -8.48
C GLY A 147 11.93 -15.06 -7.57
N MET A 148 11.27 -13.95 -7.22
CA MET A 148 10.01 -13.99 -6.45
C MET A 148 8.85 -14.52 -7.30
N ILE A 149 8.91 -14.32 -8.62
CA ILE A 149 8.00 -14.91 -9.60
C ILE A 149 8.82 -15.61 -10.69
N GLU A 150 8.29 -16.74 -11.18
CA GLU A 150 8.93 -17.52 -12.26
C GLU A 150 8.32 -17.19 -13.64
N ASN A 151 7.11 -16.68 -13.67
CA ASN A 151 6.36 -16.40 -14.88
C ASN A 151 5.92 -14.94 -14.87
N PRO A 152 6.59 -14.09 -15.64
CA PRO A 152 6.16 -12.71 -15.81
C PRO A 152 4.77 -12.63 -16.44
N VAL A 153 4.04 -11.58 -16.12
CA VAL A 153 2.69 -11.34 -16.62
C VAL A 153 2.65 -10.02 -17.40
N ASP A 154 1.82 -9.94 -18.40
CA ASP A 154 1.52 -8.65 -19.04
C ASP A 154 0.58 -7.85 -18.13
N VAL A 155 1.16 -6.92 -17.36
CA VAL A 155 0.42 -6.11 -16.37
C VAL A 155 -0.75 -5.38 -17.02
N ALA A 156 -0.54 -4.79 -18.21
CA ALA A 156 -1.59 -4.08 -18.91
C ALA A 156 -2.80 -4.98 -19.26
N SER A 157 -2.55 -6.28 -19.50
CA SER A 157 -3.62 -7.26 -19.77
C SER A 157 -4.45 -7.61 -18.54
N LEU A 158 -3.98 -7.29 -17.33
CA LEU A 158 -4.70 -7.54 -16.08
C LEU A 158 -5.64 -6.38 -15.69
N ILE A 159 -5.53 -5.24 -16.36
CA ILE A 159 -6.39 -4.09 -16.09
C ILE A 159 -7.76 -4.35 -16.68
N LEU A 160 -8.75 -4.34 -15.81
CA LEU A 160 -10.14 -4.54 -16.19
C LEU A 160 -10.83 -3.20 -16.41
N ASP A 161 -11.34 -2.98 -17.61
CA ASP A 161 -12.22 -1.86 -17.90
C ASP A 161 -13.67 -2.26 -17.53
N VAL A 162 -14.21 -1.61 -16.53
CA VAL A 162 -15.57 -1.88 -16.03
C VAL A 162 -16.46 -0.70 -16.42
N GLU A 163 -17.14 -0.80 -17.57
CA GLU A 163 -18.12 0.17 -18.07
C GLU A 163 -19.40 0.26 -17.20
#